data_402622af640535515e6c708f1247a0da
#
_entry.id   402622af640535515e6c708f1247a0da
#
_cell.length_a   1.000
_cell.length_b   1.000
_cell.length_c   1.000
_cell.angle_alpha   90.00
_cell.angle_beta   90.00
_cell.angle_gamma   90.00
#
_symmetry.space_group_name_H-M   'P 1'
#
loop_
_entity.id
_entity.type
_entity.pdbx_description
1 polymer ?
#
loop_
_entity_poly.entity_id
_entity_poly.type
_entity_poly.pdbx_seq_one_letter_code
_entity_poly.pdbx_strand_id
1 'polypeptide(L)'
;MRTDSVKKYVIPNIPYLFILWACLKLGTAYRLAPGADFAHKLMGLGQSIGPAFADFAPGLAPFDWLIGIVGTVGFRLLIYFKGKNAKKFRRDEEYGSARWGTEKDIKPFVDPKFENNVILTKTEFLTMNTRPKNPANARNLNACIIGSSGSGKTRFWLTPQLLQAHSSYVCVDPKGGVLSQVGAFLQRRGYQIKVFNSIDFSKSMHYNPLSYIHNEADILKFVDTLIANTKGEGKEGDPFWTKAETLLYCALIAYIIFEAPAEDRNINTLVDMISGMDVKEDDESYMNAVDYMFKGLEKRKPDCFAVKQYKKYKLASGKTAKSILISCGSRLAPFDIPQLREIMSYDELELDRIGDRKTAVFFTISDTTPTYNFIVALAFSQMFNLLCERADNVHGGRLPHHVRVLWDEAANTGQVPSLEKLVAVIRSREVSLCLFYQQYAQCKAIYKDNAETILGNMDSVIFLGGRESSTIKEISENWLGKATISMQTEGRSRGQSESYNQNTQRLGRELMTPSELATMPGDKCILQLRGLPPFFSSKYDLKQHPNYKYTAEADKKKNAFYLDKLINRRRRPGLNEACEVYEVDVSDTGPVSKDEDILNYDDVDDPDAYV
;
A
#
# COMPACT_ATOMS: atom_id res chain seq x y z
N MET A 1 -45.84 -0.91 3.11
CA MET A 1 -45.85 0.35 3.88
C MET A 1 -46.84 0.42 5.06
N ARG A 2 -47.95 -0.27 5.06
CA ARG A 2 -48.95 -0.23 6.19
C ARG A 2 -48.56 -1.00 7.46
N THR A 3 -47.84 -2.10 7.38
CA THR A 3 -47.46 -2.95 8.54
C THR A 3 -46.41 -2.35 9.45
N ASP A 4 -45.45 -1.59 8.92
CA ASP A 4 -44.38 -0.98 9.73
C ASP A 4 -44.86 0.24 10.53
N SER A 5 -45.85 0.98 10.01
CA SER A 5 -46.42 2.12 10.72
C SER A 5 -47.26 1.66 11.93
N VAL A 6 -47.97 0.56 11.81
CA VAL A 6 -48.76 -0.02 12.92
C VAL A 6 -47.83 -0.51 14.02
N LYS A 7 -46.76 -1.23 13.71
CA LYS A 7 -45.77 -1.69 14.69
C LYS A 7 -45.08 -0.54 15.39
N LYS A 8 -44.83 0.55 14.70
CA LYS A 8 -44.07 1.71 15.24
C LYS A 8 -44.93 2.65 16.09
N TYR A 9 -46.20 2.88 15.72
CA TYR A 9 -47.02 3.90 16.35
C TYR A 9 -48.23 3.36 17.13
N VAL A 10 -48.76 2.21 16.80
CA VAL A 10 -49.96 1.66 17.45
C VAL A 10 -49.62 0.73 18.60
N ILE A 11 -48.83 -0.30 18.36
CA ILE A 11 -48.49 -1.32 19.35
C ILE A 11 -47.89 -0.73 20.64
N PRO A 12 -46.93 0.22 20.61
CA PRO A 12 -46.36 0.79 21.83
C PRO A 12 -47.32 1.65 22.62
N ASN A 13 -48.44 2.09 22.02
CA ASN A 13 -49.43 2.95 22.68
C ASN A 13 -50.63 2.19 23.25
N ILE A 14 -50.81 0.91 22.93
CA ILE A 14 -51.89 0.07 23.50
C ILE A 14 -51.90 0.05 25.04
N PRO A 15 -50.76 -0.09 25.75
CA PRO A 15 -50.73 -0.04 27.21
C PRO A 15 -51.28 1.26 27.81
N TYR A 16 -51.13 2.38 27.10
CA TYR A 16 -51.61 3.70 27.56
C TYR A 16 -53.15 3.80 27.53
N LEU A 17 -53.84 3.04 26.68
CA LEU A 17 -55.31 2.94 26.71
C LEU A 17 -55.79 2.28 28.02
N PHE A 18 -55.05 1.28 28.50
CA PHE A 18 -55.37 0.64 29.79
C PHE A 18 -55.07 1.60 30.96
N ILE A 19 -53.99 2.36 30.89
CA ILE A 19 -53.66 3.37 31.90
C ILE A 19 -54.71 4.48 31.88
N LEU A 20 -55.17 4.91 30.72
CA LEU A 20 -56.25 5.89 30.58
C LEU A 20 -57.53 5.36 31.28
N TRP A 21 -57.94 4.13 30.99
CA TRP A 21 -59.07 3.50 31.61
C TRP A 21 -58.93 3.43 33.15
N ALA A 22 -57.77 3.02 33.66
CA ALA A 22 -57.52 2.96 35.09
C ALA A 22 -57.58 4.35 35.76
N CYS A 23 -57.00 5.39 35.10
CA CYS A 23 -57.07 6.76 35.59
C CYS A 23 -58.48 7.34 35.52
N LEU A 24 -59.30 6.99 34.52
CA LEU A 24 -60.71 7.35 34.46
C LEU A 24 -61.48 6.76 35.66
N LYS A 25 -61.22 5.48 36.00
CA LYS A 25 -61.80 4.79 37.15
C LYS A 25 -61.38 5.44 38.48
N LEU A 26 -60.15 5.91 38.60
CA LEU A 26 -59.70 6.68 39.75
C LEU A 26 -60.45 8.03 39.87
N GLY A 27 -60.77 8.67 38.77
CA GLY A 27 -61.61 9.88 38.73
C GLY A 27 -63.02 9.57 39.22
N THR A 28 -63.61 8.46 38.74
CA THR A 28 -64.94 7.97 39.22
C THR A 28 -64.90 7.64 40.72
N ALA A 29 -63.82 6.99 41.18
CA ALA A 29 -63.67 6.65 42.61
C ALA A 29 -63.59 7.89 43.46
N TYR A 30 -62.86 8.92 43.02
CA TYR A 30 -62.80 10.20 43.72
C TYR A 30 -64.16 10.93 43.75
N ARG A 31 -64.94 10.87 42.69
CA ARG A 31 -66.26 11.49 42.62
C ARG A 31 -67.26 10.79 43.57
N LEU A 32 -67.15 9.44 43.69
CA LEU A 32 -67.97 8.63 44.56
C LEU A 32 -67.53 8.67 46.06
N ALA A 33 -66.33 9.18 46.30
CA ALA A 33 -65.79 9.21 47.66
C ALA A 33 -66.58 10.13 48.58
N PRO A 34 -66.86 9.69 49.84
CA PRO A 34 -67.60 10.43 50.84
C PRO A 34 -66.75 11.62 51.33
N GLY A 35 -67.34 12.81 51.44
CA GLY A 35 -66.67 14.06 51.91
C GLY A 35 -67.12 15.28 51.15
N ALA A 36 -67.11 16.46 51.80
CA ALA A 36 -67.50 17.74 51.20
C ALA A 36 -66.27 18.42 50.54
N ASP A 37 -65.08 18.25 51.12
CA ASP A 37 -63.86 18.93 50.72
C ASP A 37 -62.89 17.96 50.05
N PHE A 38 -61.91 18.54 49.30
CA PHE A 38 -60.88 17.76 48.58
C PHE A 38 -60.13 16.77 49.50
N ALA A 39 -59.73 17.21 50.70
CA ALA A 39 -58.97 16.40 51.64
C ALA A 39 -59.78 15.23 52.18
N HIS A 40 -61.08 15.44 52.53
CA HIS A 40 -61.96 14.39 52.99
C HIS A 40 -62.28 13.35 51.89
N LYS A 41 -62.48 13.81 50.65
CA LYS A 41 -62.61 12.90 49.47
C LYS A 41 -61.39 12.09 49.22
N LEU A 42 -60.20 12.67 49.39
CA LEU A 42 -58.93 11.94 49.19
C LEU A 42 -58.76 10.84 50.28
N MET A 43 -59.13 11.13 51.53
CA MET A 43 -59.09 10.13 52.61
C MET A 43 -60.15 9.01 52.43
N GLY A 44 -61.33 9.35 51.88
CA GLY A 44 -62.41 8.44 51.58
C GLY A 44 -62.23 7.59 50.30
N LEU A 45 -61.17 7.92 49.52
CA LEU A 45 -60.97 7.29 48.22
C LEU A 45 -60.87 5.75 48.29
N GLY A 46 -60.18 5.22 49.33
CA GLY A 46 -60.00 3.78 49.51
C GLY A 46 -61.34 3.00 49.59
N GLN A 47 -62.39 3.59 50.15
CA GLN A 47 -63.72 2.98 50.26
C GLN A 47 -64.49 2.94 48.93
N SER A 48 -64.15 3.88 48.02
CA SER A 48 -64.80 4.07 46.71
C SER A 48 -64.10 3.39 45.54
N ILE A 49 -62.88 2.92 45.72
CA ILE A 49 -62.16 2.19 44.68
C ILE A 49 -62.87 0.93 44.26
N GLY A 50 -63.31 0.06 45.20
CA GLY A 50 -64.04 -1.16 44.93
C GLY A 50 -65.31 -0.94 44.10
N PRO A 51 -66.24 -0.08 44.56
CA PRO A 51 -67.41 0.28 43.77
C PRO A 51 -67.14 0.90 42.42
N ALA A 52 -66.10 1.75 42.30
CA ALA A 52 -65.72 2.41 41.01
C ALA A 52 -65.16 1.41 39.97
N PHE A 53 -64.50 0.34 40.42
CA PHE A 53 -63.93 -0.69 39.55
C PHE A 53 -64.85 -1.90 39.37
N ALA A 54 -66.00 -1.97 40.08
CA ALA A 54 -66.97 -3.07 39.95
C ALA A 54 -67.61 -3.12 38.55
N ASP A 55 -67.78 -1.99 37.91
CA ASP A 55 -68.20 -1.87 36.50
C ASP A 55 -67.01 -1.61 35.59
N PHE A 56 -66.94 -2.29 34.43
CA PHE A 56 -65.84 -2.09 33.45
C PHE A 56 -66.05 -0.86 32.57
N ALA A 57 -67.26 -0.27 32.52
CA ALA A 57 -67.55 0.89 31.70
C ALA A 57 -66.80 2.14 32.18
N PRO A 58 -66.12 2.91 31.29
CA PRO A 58 -65.40 4.13 31.68
C PRO A 58 -66.37 5.18 32.22
N GLY A 59 -65.94 5.93 33.22
CA GLY A 59 -66.69 7.10 33.69
C GLY A 59 -66.84 8.17 32.60
N LEU A 60 -68.07 8.68 32.42
CA LEU A 60 -68.36 9.67 31.35
C LEU A 60 -68.34 11.12 31.86
N ALA A 61 -68.14 11.37 33.15
CA ALA A 61 -68.15 12.70 33.71
C ALA A 61 -66.91 13.49 33.25
N PRO A 62 -67.03 14.81 32.98
CA PRO A 62 -65.91 15.65 32.53
C PRO A 62 -64.72 15.63 33.50
N PHE A 63 -64.98 15.50 34.80
CA PHE A 63 -63.94 15.38 35.82
C PHE A 63 -63.15 14.07 35.74
N ASP A 64 -63.82 12.95 35.44
CA ASP A 64 -63.18 11.62 35.27
C ASP A 64 -62.23 11.68 34.08
N TRP A 65 -62.63 12.32 32.97
CA TRP A 65 -61.80 12.54 31.78
C TRP A 65 -60.61 13.43 32.08
N LEU A 66 -60.77 14.49 32.87
CA LEU A 66 -59.66 15.37 33.27
C LEU A 66 -58.57 14.53 34.00
N ILE A 67 -58.98 13.74 35.02
CA ILE A 67 -58.06 12.88 35.77
C ILE A 67 -57.45 11.81 34.86
N GLY A 68 -58.22 11.21 33.96
CA GLY A 68 -57.77 10.22 32.99
C GLY A 68 -56.66 10.76 32.07
N ILE A 69 -56.90 11.91 31.49
CA ILE A 69 -55.92 12.55 30.57
C ILE A 69 -54.67 13.01 31.33
N VAL A 70 -54.83 13.74 32.44
CA VAL A 70 -53.70 14.24 33.24
C VAL A 70 -52.85 13.09 33.79
N GLY A 71 -53.50 12.05 34.31
CA GLY A 71 -52.81 10.86 34.82
C GLY A 71 -52.04 10.10 33.72
N THR A 72 -52.67 9.92 32.55
CA THR A 72 -52.04 9.24 31.42
C THR A 72 -50.87 10.00 30.85
N VAL A 73 -51.02 11.35 30.68
CA VAL A 73 -49.95 12.24 30.23
C VAL A 73 -48.83 12.25 31.24
N GLY A 74 -49.13 12.40 32.53
CA GLY A 74 -48.14 12.35 33.60
C GLY A 74 -47.34 11.06 33.62
N PHE A 75 -48.04 9.91 33.48
CA PHE A 75 -47.37 8.62 33.41
C PHE A 75 -46.49 8.46 32.17
N ARG A 76 -46.96 8.95 31.03
CA ARG A 76 -46.18 8.98 29.80
C ARG A 76 -44.91 9.88 29.92
N LEU A 77 -45.04 11.01 30.57
CA LEU A 77 -43.89 11.92 30.85
C LEU A 77 -42.90 11.24 31.80
N LEU A 78 -43.38 10.55 32.85
CA LEU A 78 -42.51 9.78 33.75
C LEU A 78 -41.73 8.70 33.01
N ILE A 79 -42.39 7.92 32.14
CA ILE A 79 -41.69 6.93 31.31
C ILE A 79 -40.71 7.59 30.37
N TYR A 80 -41.09 8.70 29.75
CA TYR A 80 -40.22 9.48 28.85
C TYR A 80 -38.97 9.98 29.59
N PHE A 81 -39.09 10.60 30.74
CA PHE A 81 -37.98 11.07 31.55
C PHE A 81 -37.11 9.93 32.08
N LYS A 82 -37.73 8.83 32.52
CA LYS A 82 -37.00 7.63 32.93
C LYS A 82 -36.22 7.03 31.78
N GLY A 83 -36.79 6.98 30.58
CA GLY A 83 -36.12 6.52 29.36
C GLY A 83 -35.00 7.46 28.89
N LYS A 84 -35.22 8.79 29.04
CA LYS A 84 -34.19 9.80 28.69
C LYS A 84 -33.00 9.78 29.66
N ASN A 85 -33.28 9.53 30.95
CA ASN A 85 -32.25 9.46 31.99
C ASN A 85 -31.69 8.04 32.17
N ALA A 86 -32.24 7.03 31.49
CA ALA A 86 -31.67 5.71 31.49
C ALA A 86 -30.27 5.79 30.89
N LYS A 87 -29.24 5.48 31.68
CA LYS A 87 -27.88 5.34 31.19
C LYS A 87 -27.94 4.34 30.05
N LYS A 88 -27.56 4.77 28.83
CA LYS A 88 -27.42 3.88 27.68
C LYS A 88 -26.17 3.03 27.91
N PHE A 89 -26.32 1.98 28.66
CA PHE A 89 -25.29 0.93 28.72
C PHE A 89 -25.23 0.26 27.35
N ARG A 90 -24.06 0.32 26.72
CA ARG A 90 -23.77 -0.53 25.56
C ARG A 90 -23.57 -1.94 26.13
N ARG A 91 -24.64 -2.72 26.15
CA ARG A 91 -24.58 -4.12 26.64
C ARG A 91 -23.57 -4.86 25.76
N ASP A 92 -22.65 -5.59 26.40
CA ASP A 92 -21.61 -6.43 25.78
C ASP A 92 -20.52 -5.67 25.00
N GLU A 93 -20.48 -4.33 25.11
CA GLU A 93 -19.46 -3.48 24.49
C GLU A 93 -18.76 -2.56 25.52
N GLU A 94 -18.95 -2.77 26.81
CA GLU A 94 -18.47 -1.85 27.86
C GLU A 94 -16.94 -1.71 27.89
N TYR A 95 -16.22 -2.78 27.52
CA TYR A 95 -14.75 -2.84 27.52
C TYR A 95 -14.15 -2.96 26.11
N GLY A 96 -14.98 -3.00 25.06
CA GLY A 96 -14.55 -3.07 23.68
C GLY A 96 -15.58 -3.79 22.81
N SER A 97 -15.72 -3.31 21.57
CA SER A 97 -16.65 -3.83 20.56
C SER A 97 -15.96 -4.61 19.44
N ALA A 98 -14.67 -4.96 19.62
CA ALA A 98 -13.91 -5.68 18.62
C ALA A 98 -14.54 -7.08 18.37
N ARG A 99 -14.62 -7.43 17.09
CA ARG A 99 -15.12 -8.73 16.64
C ARG A 99 -14.40 -9.16 15.36
N TRP A 100 -14.41 -10.43 15.07
CA TRP A 100 -13.96 -10.92 13.78
C TRP A 100 -14.93 -10.54 12.65
N GLY A 101 -14.36 -10.21 11.51
CA GLY A 101 -15.10 -9.98 10.27
C GLY A 101 -15.74 -11.26 9.75
N THR A 102 -16.84 -11.09 9.03
CA THR A 102 -17.63 -12.18 8.43
C THR A 102 -17.75 -11.96 6.92
N GLU A 103 -18.20 -12.99 6.20
CA GLU A 103 -18.50 -12.87 4.76
C GLU A 103 -19.44 -11.71 4.42
N LYS A 104 -20.38 -11.39 5.33
CA LYS A 104 -21.31 -10.27 5.13
C LYS A 104 -20.61 -8.93 5.14
N ASP A 105 -19.54 -8.79 5.93
CA ASP A 105 -18.79 -7.55 6.05
C ASP A 105 -17.95 -7.28 4.78
N ILE A 106 -17.35 -8.31 4.17
CA ILE A 106 -16.49 -8.16 2.98
C ILE A 106 -17.29 -8.15 1.67
N LYS A 107 -18.45 -8.78 1.61
CA LYS A 107 -19.28 -8.93 0.39
C LYS A 107 -19.49 -7.64 -0.41
N PRO A 108 -19.72 -6.45 0.19
CA PRO A 108 -19.89 -5.20 -0.54
C PRO A 108 -18.65 -4.71 -1.30
N PHE A 109 -17.49 -5.28 -1.02
CA PHE A 109 -16.18 -4.90 -1.56
C PHE A 109 -15.66 -5.88 -2.61
N VAL A 110 -16.41 -6.93 -2.92
CA VAL A 110 -16.00 -8.00 -3.84
C VAL A 110 -16.69 -7.84 -5.18
N ASP A 111 -15.92 -7.96 -6.27
CA ASP A 111 -16.49 -8.05 -7.63
C ASP A 111 -16.98 -9.48 -7.90
N PRO A 112 -18.14 -9.65 -8.57
CA PRO A 112 -18.65 -10.99 -8.90
C PRO A 112 -17.71 -11.82 -9.80
N LYS A 113 -16.90 -11.14 -10.63
CA LYS A 113 -15.90 -11.81 -11.47
C LYS A 113 -14.60 -11.94 -10.70
N PHE A 114 -14.13 -13.17 -10.53
CA PHE A 114 -12.91 -13.47 -9.77
C PHE A 114 -11.69 -12.68 -10.25
N GLU A 115 -11.51 -12.59 -11.58
CA GLU A 115 -10.39 -11.90 -12.20
C GLU A 115 -10.35 -10.39 -11.97
N ASN A 116 -11.47 -9.78 -11.57
CA ASN A 116 -11.55 -8.34 -11.27
C ASN A 116 -11.24 -8.02 -9.81
N ASN A 117 -10.71 -8.98 -9.07
CA ASN A 117 -10.42 -8.79 -7.65
C ASN A 117 -8.93 -8.90 -7.36
N VAL A 118 -8.49 -8.16 -6.36
CA VAL A 118 -7.26 -8.39 -5.60
C VAL A 118 -7.52 -9.52 -4.62
N ILE A 119 -6.66 -10.51 -4.60
CA ILE A 119 -6.72 -11.62 -3.65
C ILE A 119 -6.08 -11.15 -2.34
N LEU A 120 -6.86 -11.00 -1.27
CA LEU A 120 -6.32 -10.62 0.03
C LEU A 120 -5.96 -11.85 0.87
N THR A 121 -6.89 -12.81 0.94
CA THR A 121 -6.73 -14.09 1.64
C THR A 121 -7.47 -15.19 0.86
N LYS A 122 -7.68 -16.35 1.46
CA LYS A 122 -8.42 -17.45 0.81
C LYS A 122 -9.89 -17.09 0.55
N THR A 123 -10.51 -16.30 1.40
CA THR A 123 -11.96 -15.99 1.38
C THR A 123 -12.26 -14.51 1.18
N GLU A 124 -11.31 -13.63 1.44
CA GLU A 124 -11.47 -12.18 1.32
C GLU A 124 -10.81 -11.67 0.03
N PHE A 125 -11.60 -10.94 -0.75
CA PHE A 125 -11.20 -10.33 -2.01
C PHE A 125 -11.58 -8.84 -2.02
N LEU A 126 -10.88 -8.04 -2.82
CA LEU A 126 -11.16 -6.62 -2.98
C LEU A 126 -11.28 -6.29 -4.47
N THR A 127 -12.39 -5.68 -4.87
CA THR A 127 -12.60 -5.26 -6.26
C THR A 127 -11.52 -4.30 -6.75
N MET A 128 -11.11 -4.45 -8.01
CA MET A 128 -10.23 -3.48 -8.70
C MET A 128 -10.92 -2.12 -8.91
N ASN A 129 -12.24 -2.04 -8.75
CA ASN A 129 -12.97 -0.79 -8.90
C ASN A 129 -12.79 0.11 -7.67
N THR A 130 -11.85 1.05 -7.75
CA THR A 130 -11.55 2.02 -6.68
C THR A 130 -12.63 3.09 -6.51
N ARG A 131 -13.62 3.16 -7.40
CA ARG A 131 -14.71 4.15 -7.42
C ARG A 131 -16.07 3.49 -7.59
N PRO A 132 -16.52 2.71 -6.59
CA PRO A 132 -17.82 2.07 -6.63
C PRO A 132 -18.95 3.10 -6.59
N LYS A 133 -20.17 2.69 -7.01
CA LYS A 133 -21.37 3.54 -6.96
C LYS A 133 -21.67 4.09 -5.55
N ASN A 134 -21.40 3.29 -4.50
CA ASN A 134 -21.47 3.74 -3.13
C ASN A 134 -20.06 4.18 -2.66
N PRO A 135 -19.80 5.48 -2.45
CA PRO A 135 -18.50 5.98 -2.01
C PRO A 135 -18.01 5.40 -0.67
N ALA A 136 -18.92 4.97 0.19
CA ALA A 136 -18.57 4.33 1.48
C ALA A 136 -17.79 3.01 1.29
N ASN A 137 -17.98 2.35 0.14
CA ASN A 137 -17.27 1.11 -0.22
C ASN A 137 -15.95 1.37 -0.96
N ALA A 138 -15.59 2.63 -1.21
CA ALA A 138 -14.35 2.94 -1.92
C ALA A 138 -13.13 2.60 -1.05
N ARG A 139 -12.23 1.78 -1.59
CA ARG A 139 -10.94 1.44 -0.99
C ARG A 139 -9.82 1.73 -1.99
N ASN A 140 -8.66 2.08 -1.48
CA ASN A 140 -7.46 2.06 -2.31
C ASN A 140 -6.94 0.61 -2.43
N LEU A 141 -6.07 0.38 -3.39
CA LEU A 141 -5.49 -0.94 -3.62
C LEU A 141 -4.08 -1.06 -3.03
N ASN A 142 -3.66 -0.06 -2.23
CA ASN A 142 -2.41 -0.14 -1.50
C ASN A 142 -2.51 -1.19 -0.41
N ALA A 143 -1.46 -1.98 -0.25
CA ALA A 143 -1.42 -3.06 0.71
C ALA A 143 -0.07 -3.12 1.45
N CYS A 144 -0.10 -3.47 2.73
CA CYS A 144 1.08 -3.81 3.50
C CYS A 144 1.01 -5.28 3.91
N ILE A 145 2.02 -6.06 3.53
CA ILE A 145 2.11 -7.48 3.80
C ILE A 145 3.25 -7.71 4.77
N ILE A 146 2.93 -8.17 5.97
CA ILE A 146 3.90 -8.40 7.04
C ILE A 146 4.00 -9.89 7.33
N GLY A 147 5.21 -10.40 7.37
CA GLY A 147 5.44 -11.79 7.73
C GLY A 147 6.92 -12.13 7.76
N SER A 148 7.33 -12.95 8.72
CA SER A 148 8.71 -13.39 8.87
C SER A 148 9.24 -14.12 7.63
N SER A 149 10.54 -14.36 7.58
CA SER A 149 11.12 -15.22 6.55
C SER A 149 10.45 -16.60 6.59
N GLY A 150 10.11 -17.15 5.41
CA GLY A 150 9.39 -18.41 5.30
C GLY A 150 7.88 -18.35 5.57
N SER A 151 7.31 -17.20 5.93
CA SER A 151 5.84 -17.06 6.11
C SER A 151 5.04 -17.22 4.82
N GLY A 152 5.73 -17.24 3.67
CA GLY A 152 5.14 -17.46 2.35
C GLY A 152 4.57 -16.21 1.68
N LYS A 153 5.11 -15.02 1.98
CA LYS A 153 4.73 -13.75 1.35
C LYS A 153 4.62 -13.86 -0.17
N THR A 154 5.67 -14.34 -0.80
CA THR A 154 5.75 -14.48 -2.25
C THR A 154 4.74 -15.51 -2.77
N ARG A 155 4.67 -16.70 -2.14
CA ARG A 155 3.83 -17.82 -2.58
C ARG A 155 2.33 -17.58 -2.38
N PHE A 156 1.93 -17.10 -1.18
CA PHE A 156 0.52 -17.00 -0.81
C PHE A 156 -0.10 -15.66 -1.18
N TRP A 157 0.70 -14.63 -1.45
CA TRP A 157 0.16 -13.32 -1.77
C TRP A 157 0.70 -12.73 -3.07
N LEU A 158 2.01 -12.59 -3.26
CA LEU A 158 2.58 -11.91 -4.43
C LEU A 158 2.27 -12.65 -5.75
N THR A 159 2.61 -13.94 -5.82
CA THR A 159 2.40 -14.75 -7.03
C THR A 159 0.92 -14.83 -7.46
N PRO A 160 -0.05 -15.04 -6.56
CA PRO A 160 -1.48 -14.94 -6.90
C PRO A 160 -1.89 -13.62 -7.54
N GLN A 161 -1.32 -12.48 -7.11
CA GLN A 161 -1.62 -11.18 -7.73
C GLN A 161 -1.16 -11.11 -9.18
N LEU A 162 0.03 -11.63 -9.48
CA LEU A 162 0.54 -11.68 -10.87
C LEU A 162 -0.32 -12.58 -11.75
N LEU A 163 -0.82 -13.69 -11.22
CA LEU A 163 -1.70 -14.60 -11.95
C LEU A 163 -3.09 -14.05 -12.23
N GLN A 164 -3.53 -12.98 -11.56
CA GLN A 164 -4.76 -12.28 -11.89
C GLN A 164 -4.67 -11.56 -13.24
N ALA A 165 -3.49 -11.11 -13.64
CA ALA A 165 -3.22 -10.48 -14.95
C ALA A 165 -4.17 -9.33 -15.33
N HIS A 166 -4.63 -8.57 -14.32
CA HIS A 166 -5.57 -7.44 -14.49
C HIS A 166 -4.91 -6.06 -14.56
N SER A 167 -3.62 -5.96 -14.24
CA SER A 167 -2.87 -4.70 -14.10
C SER A 167 -1.56 -4.80 -14.88
N SER A 168 -0.91 -3.67 -15.18
CA SER A 168 0.53 -3.66 -15.37
C SER A 168 1.22 -3.86 -14.02
N TYR A 169 2.36 -4.51 -14.01
CA TYR A 169 3.05 -4.88 -12.77
C TYR A 169 4.46 -4.34 -12.75
N VAL A 170 4.88 -3.88 -11.58
CA VAL A 170 6.28 -3.64 -11.24
C VAL A 170 6.58 -4.51 -10.03
N CYS A 171 7.48 -5.45 -10.16
CA CYS A 171 7.75 -6.47 -9.14
C CYS A 171 9.22 -6.44 -8.74
N VAL A 172 9.49 -6.26 -7.46
CA VAL A 172 10.81 -6.59 -6.91
C VAL A 172 10.83 -8.08 -6.66
N ASP A 173 11.77 -8.79 -7.25
CA ASP A 173 11.89 -10.25 -7.23
C ASP A 173 13.26 -10.66 -6.69
N PRO A 174 13.43 -10.76 -5.37
CA PRO A 174 14.65 -11.27 -4.79
C PRO A 174 14.98 -12.65 -5.38
N LYS A 175 16.16 -12.81 -6.00
CA LYS A 175 16.63 -14.05 -6.63
C LYS A 175 16.04 -14.40 -8.01
N GLY A 176 15.11 -13.63 -8.57
CA GLY A 176 14.52 -13.90 -9.89
C GLY A 176 13.57 -15.10 -9.96
N GLY A 177 13.11 -15.59 -8.80
CA GLY A 177 12.27 -16.79 -8.70
C GLY A 177 10.85 -16.57 -9.21
N VAL A 178 10.31 -15.40 -9.01
CA VAL A 178 8.93 -15.05 -9.42
C VAL A 178 8.84 -14.93 -10.93
N LEU A 179 9.79 -14.24 -11.57
CA LEU A 179 9.83 -14.12 -13.02
C LEU A 179 9.89 -15.49 -13.69
N SER A 180 10.75 -16.40 -13.21
CA SER A 180 10.87 -17.75 -13.79
C SER A 180 9.58 -18.56 -13.67
N GLN A 181 8.75 -18.30 -12.64
CA GLN A 181 7.47 -18.99 -12.42
C GLN A 181 6.33 -18.47 -13.29
N VAL A 182 6.23 -17.15 -13.47
CA VAL A 182 5.03 -16.54 -14.07
C VAL A 182 5.32 -15.78 -15.37
N GLY A 183 6.58 -15.58 -15.74
CA GLY A 183 6.96 -14.76 -16.90
C GLY A 183 6.35 -15.26 -18.21
N ALA A 184 6.40 -16.57 -18.47
CA ALA A 184 5.79 -17.17 -19.65
C ALA A 184 4.26 -17.01 -19.69
N PHE A 185 3.59 -17.11 -18.54
CA PHE A 185 2.15 -16.84 -18.43
C PHE A 185 1.83 -15.39 -18.77
N LEU A 186 2.57 -14.43 -18.21
CA LEU A 186 2.34 -13.01 -18.48
C LEU A 186 2.59 -12.69 -19.96
N GLN A 187 3.63 -13.26 -20.58
CA GLN A 187 3.92 -13.10 -22.00
C GLN A 187 2.77 -13.61 -22.88
N ARG A 188 2.22 -14.80 -22.59
CA ARG A 188 1.03 -15.36 -23.26
C ARG A 188 -0.23 -14.48 -23.07
N ARG A 189 -0.29 -13.71 -21.98
CA ARG A 189 -1.37 -12.73 -21.70
C ARG A 189 -1.14 -11.37 -22.37
N GLY A 190 -0.11 -11.25 -23.22
CA GLY A 190 0.21 -10.03 -23.97
C GLY A 190 0.99 -8.98 -23.18
N TYR A 191 1.66 -9.38 -22.10
CA TYR A 191 2.52 -8.47 -21.36
C TYR A 191 3.87 -8.30 -22.02
N GLN A 192 4.32 -7.07 -22.11
CA GLN A 192 5.71 -6.77 -22.39
C GLN A 192 6.52 -7.00 -21.10
N ILE A 193 7.45 -7.97 -21.14
CA ILE A 193 8.32 -8.27 -19.99
C ILE A 193 9.58 -7.40 -20.07
N LYS A 194 9.90 -6.74 -18.97
CA LYS A 194 11.12 -5.94 -18.79
C LYS A 194 11.82 -6.37 -17.52
N VAL A 195 13.15 -6.38 -17.55
CA VAL A 195 13.95 -6.91 -16.43
C VAL A 195 15.15 -6.02 -16.18
N PHE A 196 15.27 -5.55 -14.94
CA PHE A 196 16.53 -5.02 -14.43
C PHE A 196 17.10 -6.01 -13.42
N ASN A 197 18.32 -6.47 -13.64
CA ASN A 197 18.95 -7.49 -12.81
C ASN A 197 20.26 -6.97 -12.22
N SER A 198 20.26 -6.70 -10.90
CA SER A 198 21.46 -6.23 -10.19
C SER A 198 22.36 -7.36 -9.66
N ILE A 199 21.93 -8.63 -9.81
CA ILE A 199 22.72 -9.80 -9.42
C ILE A 199 23.64 -10.23 -10.57
N ASP A 200 23.10 -10.23 -11.79
CA ASP A 200 23.81 -10.62 -13.01
C ASP A 200 23.48 -9.60 -14.10
N PHE A 201 24.36 -8.63 -14.28
CA PHE A 201 24.16 -7.55 -15.24
C PHE A 201 24.08 -8.05 -16.69
N SER A 202 24.67 -9.22 -17.00
CA SER A 202 24.56 -9.81 -18.33
C SER A 202 23.11 -10.21 -18.67
N LYS A 203 22.26 -10.38 -17.67
CA LYS A 203 20.85 -10.71 -17.77
C LYS A 203 19.92 -9.52 -17.49
N SER A 204 20.45 -8.30 -17.58
CA SER A 204 19.69 -7.08 -17.38
C SER A 204 19.40 -6.39 -18.71
N MET A 205 18.26 -5.72 -18.78
CA MET A 205 18.02 -4.65 -19.76
C MET A 205 18.68 -3.38 -19.30
N HIS A 206 18.93 -2.48 -20.24
CA HIS A 206 19.56 -1.18 -19.98
C HIS A 206 18.58 -0.24 -19.27
N TYR A 207 19.12 0.52 -18.33
CA TYR A 207 18.40 1.56 -17.61
C TYR A 207 19.27 2.81 -17.52
N ASN A 208 18.87 3.86 -18.22
CA ASN A 208 19.53 5.16 -18.13
C ASN A 208 18.65 6.14 -17.34
N PRO A 209 18.98 6.44 -16.07
CA PRO A 209 18.16 7.34 -15.27
C PRO A 209 18.11 8.76 -15.82
N LEU A 210 19.12 9.21 -16.60
CA LEU A 210 19.12 10.55 -17.18
C LEU A 210 18.12 10.69 -18.33
N SER A 211 17.68 9.58 -18.96
CA SER A 211 16.65 9.60 -20.00
C SER A 211 15.28 10.10 -19.50
N TYR A 212 15.06 10.09 -18.19
CA TYR A 212 13.79 10.50 -17.55
C TYR A 212 13.84 11.89 -16.93
N ILE A 213 14.89 12.65 -17.20
CA ILE A 213 15.06 14.03 -16.73
C ILE A 213 14.69 14.98 -17.84
N HIS A 214 13.62 15.74 -17.68
CA HIS A 214 13.09 16.64 -18.69
C HIS A 214 13.25 18.13 -18.33
N ASN A 215 13.45 18.43 -17.05
CA ASN A 215 13.54 19.79 -16.53
C ASN A 215 14.43 19.85 -15.28
N GLU A 216 14.71 21.06 -14.80
CA GLU A 216 15.57 21.30 -13.65
C GLU A 216 15.01 20.73 -12.34
N ALA A 217 13.68 20.64 -12.20
CA ALA A 217 13.06 20.06 -11.02
C ALA A 217 13.31 18.54 -10.95
N ASP A 218 13.37 17.87 -12.10
CA ASP A 218 13.68 16.43 -12.16
C ASP A 218 15.15 16.17 -11.80
N ILE A 219 16.06 17.09 -12.17
CA ILE A 219 17.47 17.03 -11.73
C ILE A 219 17.55 17.04 -10.21
N LEU A 220 16.84 17.97 -9.56
CA LEU A 220 16.83 18.06 -8.10
C LEU A 220 16.28 16.78 -7.45
N LYS A 221 15.16 16.23 -7.94
CA LYS A 221 14.59 14.97 -7.43
C LYS A 221 15.55 13.80 -7.59
N PHE A 222 16.23 13.71 -8.74
CA PHE A 222 17.22 12.67 -9.00
C PHE A 222 18.39 12.77 -8.02
N VAL A 223 18.97 13.95 -7.87
CA VAL A 223 20.12 14.20 -6.98
C VAL A 223 19.74 13.92 -5.53
N ASP A 224 18.56 14.37 -5.07
CA ASP A 224 18.07 14.07 -3.72
C ASP A 224 17.96 12.56 -3.47
N THR A 225 17.45 11.81 -4.46
CA THR A 225 17.31 10.35 -4.35
C THR A 225 18.68 9.66 -4.36
N LEU A 226 19.58 10.09 -5.22
CA LEU A 226 20.96 9.56 -5.28
C LEU A 226 21.67 9.75 -3.93
N ILE A 227 21.66 10.98 -3.42
CA ILE A 227 22.33 11.31 -2.15
C ILE A 227 21.69 10.55 -0.98
N ALA A 228 20.36 10.47 -0.91
CA ALA A 228 19.66 9.78 0.17
C ALA A 228 20.05 8.30 0.27
N ASN A 229 20.31 7.64 -0.86
CA ASN A 229 20.59 6.20 -0.94
C ASN A 229 22.08 5.83 -1.04
N THR A 230 22.96 6.81 -1.13
CA THR A 230 24.42 6.60 -1.18
C THR A 230 25.13 7.17 0.05
N LYS A 231 24.36 7.55 1.08
CA LYS A 231 24.93 7.90 2.39
C LYS A 231 25.49 6.64 3.04
N GLY A 232 26.73 6.70 3.51
CA GLY A 232 27.31 5.63 4.31
C GLY A 232 26.54 5.41 5.64
N GLU A 233 26.72 4.26 6.26
CA GLU A 233 26.22 3.97 7.60
C GLU A 233 26.93 4.87 8.61
N GLY A 234 26.30 5.96 9.04
CA GLY A 234 26.84 6.88 10.02
C GLY A 234 25.83 7.94 10.47
N LYS A 235 26.20 8.72 11.49
CA LYS A 235 25.42 9.90 11.88
C LYS A 235 25.36 10.88 10.72
N GLU A 236 24.24 11.53 10.53
CA GLU A 236 24.12 12.62 9.54
C GLU A 236 25.26 13.63 9.77
N GLY A 237 26.12 13.75 8.75
CA GLY A 237 27.19 14.73 8.75
C GLY A 237 26.64 16.16 8.64
N ASP A 238 27.54 17.16 8.69
CA ASP A 238 27.15 18.56 8.49
C ASP A 238 26.37 18.72 7.17
N PRO A 239 25.17 19.30 7.19
CA PRO A 239 24.35 19.56 6.00
C PRO A 239 25.05 20.37 4.90
N PHE A 240 26.14 21.06 5.24
CA PHE A 240 26.98 21.79 4.29
C PHE A 240 27.48 20.88 3.16
N TRP A 241 28.02 19.70 3.49
CA TRP A 241 28.58 18.77 2.51
C TRP A 241 27.51 18.30 1.51
N THR A 242 26.37 17.87 2.01
CA THR A 242 25.25 17.43 1.16
C THR A 242 24.79 18.54 0.21
N LYS A 243 24.69 19.79 0.71
CA LYS A 243 24.31 20.94 -0.14
C LYS A 243 25.35 21.25 -1.19
N ALA A 244 26.63 21.15 -0.86
CA ALA A 244 27.71 21.40 -1.80
C ALA A 244 27.79 20.34 -2.90
N GLU A 245 27.65 19.05 -2.54
CA GLU A 245 27.50 17.94 -3.49
C GLU A 245 26.30 18.14 -4.42
N THR A 246 25.16 18.54 -3.86
CA THR A 246 23.94 18.83 -4.64
C THR A 246 24.19 19.90 -5.70
N LEU A 247 24.91 20.98 -5.36
CA LEU A 247 25.24 22.03 -6.33
C LEU A 247 26.06 21.48 -7.49
N LEU A 248 27.09 20.68 -7.21
CA LEU A 248 27.93 20.08 -8.23
C LEU A 248 27.18 19.11 -9.12
N TYR A 249 26.48 18.15 -8.54
CA TYR A 249 25.66 17.20 -9.30
C TYR A 249 24.61 17.89 -10.18
N CYS A 250 23.89 18.89 -9.64
CA CYS A 250 22.91 19.65 -10.41
C CYS A 250 23.55 20.40 -11.59
N ALA A 251 24.75 20.95 -11.40
CA ALA A 251 25.46 21.64 -12.47
C ALA A 251 25.87 20.68 -13.60
N LEU A 252 26.51 19.55 -13.25
CA LEU A 252 26.99 18.57 -14.20
C LEU A 252 25.85 17.88 -14.96
N ILE A 253 24.81 17.41 -14.23
CA ILE A 253 23.65 16.77 -14.85
C ILE A 253 22.91 17.74 -15.77
N ALA A 254 22.74 19.00 -15.37
CA ALA A 254 22.12 20.00 -16.23
C ALA A 254 22.93 20.24 -17.50
N TYR A 255 24.27 20.26 -17.40
CA TYR A 255 25.14 20.34 -18.57
C TYR A 255 24.91 19.14 -19.50
N ILE A 256 24.94 17.92 -18.95
CA ILE A 256 24.75 16.67 -19.70
C ILE A 256 23.39 16.66 -20.42
N ILE A 257 22.31 17.00 -19.73
CA ILE A 257 20.95 16.93 -20.29
C ILE A 257 20.71 17.99 -21.36
N PHE A 258 21.13 19.23 -21.13
CA PHE A 258 20.76 20.36 -21.98
C PHE A 258 21.80 20.76 -23.03
N GLU A 259 23.05 20.36 -22.86
CA GLU A 259 24.15 20.81 -23.73
C GLU A 259 24.90 19.65 -24.41
N ALA A 260 24.93 18.45 -23.83
CA ALA A 260 25.66 17.33 -24.41
C ALA A 260 24.91 16.66 -25.58
N PRO A 261 25.60 16.00 -26.52
CA PRO A 261 25.02 15.14 -27.54
C PRO A 261 24.14 14.05 -26.92
N ALA A 262 23.19 13.53 -27.70
CA ALA A 262 22.20 12.55 -27.16
C ALA A 262 22.86 11.26 -26.66
N GLU A 263 23.91 10.80 -27.30
CA GLU A 263 24.71 9.62 -26.94
C GLU A 263 25.43 9.76 -25.59
N ASP A 264 25.78 10.99 -25.21
CA ASP A 264 26.49 11.29 -23.95
C ASP A 264 25.52 11.59 -22.79
N ARG A 265 24.18 11.58 -23.01
CA ARG A 265 23.18 11.86 -21.96
C ARG A 265 22.92 10.64 -21.09
N ASN A 266 23.98 10.20 -20.40
CA ASN A 266 23.91 9.04 -19.51
C ASN A 266 24.76 9.24 -18.25
N ILE A 267 24.60 8.33 -17.28
CA ILE A 267 25.29 8.42 -16.00
C ILE A 267 26.80 8.24 -16.14
N ASN A 268 27.26 7.55 -17.18
CA ASN A 268 28.71 7.35 -17.41
C ASN A 268 29.42 8.67 -17.67
N THR A 269 28.80 9.55 -18.44
CA THR A 269 29.30 10.90 -18.69
C THR A 269 29.42 11.71 -17.39
N LEU A 270 28.47 11.56 -16.45
CA LEU A 270 28.57 12.21 -15.14
C LEU A 270 29.79 11.69 -14.35
N VAL A 271 30.03 10.38 -14.36
CA VAL A 271 31.19 9.77 -13.71
C VAL A 271 32.48 10.25 -14.34
N ASP A 272 32.54 10.28 -15.67
CA ASP A 272 33.71 10.73 -16.42
C ASP A 272 34.01 12.23 -16.21
N MET A 273 32.95 13.07 -16.14
CA MET A 273 33.13 14.49 -15.82
C MET A 273 33.69 14.68 -14.41
N ILE A 274 33.18 13.96 -13.38
CA ILE A 274 33.73 14.07 -12.02
C ILE A 274 35.16 13.54 -11.95
N SER A 275 35.46 12.45 -12.65
CA SER A 275 36.81 11.89 -12.71
C SER A 275 37.80 12.81 -13.44
N GLY A 276 37.32 13.60 -14.41
CA GLY A 276 38.11 14.62 -15.13
C GLY A 276 38.29 15.94 -14.36
N MET A 277 37.62 16.08 -13.20
CA MET A 277 37.81 17.27 -12.36
C MET A 277 39.03 17.08 -11.44
N ASP A 278 39.90 18.05 -11.46
CA ASP A 278 41.06 18.16 -10.57
C ASP A 278 41.09 19.53 -9.90
N VAL A 279 41.58 19.60 -8.67
CA VAL A 279 41.71 20.84 -7.89
C VAL A 279 43.11 20.91 -7.32
N LYS A 280 43.84 21.96 -7.67
CA LYS A 280 45.13 22.30 -7.05
C LYS A 280 44.90 23.16 -5.83
N GLU A 281 45.41 22.72 -4.67
CA GLU A 281 45.20 23.41 -3.39
C GLU A 281 45.94 24.75 -3.34
N ASP A 282 47.08 24.86 -4.04
CA ASP A 282 47.98 26.00 -3.99
C ASP A 282 47.79 26.97 -5.18
N ASP A 283 46.87 26.68 -6.11
CA ASP A 283 46.62 27.50 -7.30
C ASP A 283 45.13 27.68 -7.55
N GLU A 284 44.56 28.76 -7.03
CA GLU A 284 43.17 29.11 -7.23
C GLU A 284 42.82 29.49 -8.69
N SER A 285 43.82 29.81 -9.50
CA SER A 285 43.63 30.15 -10.91
C SER A 285 43.59 28.91 -11.83
N TYR A 286 43.91 27.72 -11.27
CA TYR A 286 43.90 26.47 -12.02
C TYR A 286 42.50 26.14 -12.54
N MET A 287 42.44 25.81 -13.82
CA MET A 287 41.20 25.40 -14.49
C MET A 287 41.35 23.99 -15.06
N ASN A 288 40.51 23.08 -14.65
CA ASN A 288 40.40 21.74 -15.22
C ASN A 288 39.55 21.74 -16.52
N ALA A 289 39.44 20.58 -17.18
CA ALA A 289 38.69 20.45 -18.43
C ALA A 289 37.21 20.87 -18.28
N VAL A 290 36.58 20.50 -17.15
CA VAL A 290 35.17 20.83 -16.88
C VAL A 290 35.01 22.35 -16.66
N ASP A 291 35.95 23.00 -15.99
CA ASP A 291 35.95 24.46 -15.86
C ASP A 291 35.94 25.17 -17.23
N TYR A 292 36.72 24.68 -18.19
CA TYR A 292 36.68 25.22 -19.55
C TYR A 292 35.37 25.01 -20.26
N MET A 293 34.73 23.83 -20.07
CA MET A 293 33.39 23.55 -20.61
C MET A 293 32.35 24.53 -20.06
N PHE A 294 32.33 24.75 -18.75
CA PHE A 294 31.41 25.69 -18.11
C PHE A 294 31.71 27.16 -18.47
N LYS A 295 32.96 27.54 -18.62
CA LYS A 295 33.34 28.86 -19.11
C LYS A 295 32.87 29.11 -20.56
N GLY A 296 32.94 28.08 -21.40
CA GLY A 296 32.38 28.11 -22.74
C GLY A 296 30.84 28.24 -22.74
N LEU A 297 30.15 27.51 -21.84
CA LEU A 297 28.73 27.62 -21.68
C LEU A 297 28.31 28.98 -21.13
N GLU A 298 29.01 29.52 -20.14
CA GLU A 298 28.75 30.84 -19.55
C GLU A 298 28.77 31.96 -20.59
N LYS A 299 29.70 31.91 -21.54
CA LYS A 299 29.76 32.87 -22.66
C LYS A 299 28.52 32.82 -23.55
N ARG A 300 27.94 31.64 -23.74
CA ARG A 300 26.77 31.43 -24.60
C ARG A 300 25.44 31.63 -23.86
N LYS A 301 25.36 31.12 -22.62
CA LYS A 301 24.14 31.05 -21.79
C LYS A 301 24.46 31.38 -20.32
N PRO A 302 24.76 32.67 -19.97
CA PRO A 302 25.29 33.06 -18.65
C PRO A 302 24.28 32.79 -17.51
N ASP A 303 23.00 32.81 -17.81
CA ASP A 303 21.90 32.68 -16.83
C ASP A 303 21.28 31.31 -16.74
N CYS A 304 21.80 30.30 -17.47
CA CYS A 304 21.24 28.95 -17.41
C CYS A 304 21.47 28.29 -16.04
N PHE A 305 20.61 27.32 -15.71
CA PHE A 305 20.65 26.63 -14.42
C PHE A 305 22.02 25.99 -14.14
N ALA A 306 22.61 25.31 -15.14
CA ALA A 306 23.90 24.65 -15.02
C ALA A 306 24.99 25.61 -14.57
N VAL A 307 25.13 26.77 -15.26
CA VAL A 307 26.14 27.81 -14.93
C VAL A 307 25.90 28.38 -13.54
N LYS A 308 24.63 28.66 -13.18
CA LYS A 308 24.30 29.20 -11.85
C LYS A 308 24.65 28.21 -10.72
N GLN A 309 24.42 26.90 -10.88
CA GLN A 309 24.80 25.91 -9.88
C GLN A 309 26.33 25.76 -9.82
N TYR A 310 27.01 25.71 -10.97
CA TYR A 310 28.45 25.59 -11.03
C TYR A 310 29.17 26.77 -10.37
N LYS A 311 28.73 27.99 -10.62
CA LYS A 311 29.27 29.19 -9.96
C LYS A 311 29.17 29.12 -8.44
N LYS A 312 28.04 28.62 -7.91
CA LYS A 312 27.88 28.45 -6.48
C LYS A 312 28.81 27.37 -5.91
N TYR A 313 29.00 26.25 -6.64
CA TYR A 313 29.99 25.25 -6.27
C TYR A 313 31.42 25.81 -6.24
N LYS A 314 31.81 26.64 -7.23
CA LYS A 314 33.15 27.26 -7.35
C LYS A 314 33.43 28.29 -6.26
N LEU A 315 32.47 28.65 -5.40
CA LEU A 315 32.76 29.43 -4.18
C LEU A 315 33.56 28.63 -3.16
N ALA A 316 33.53 27.29 -3.25
CA ALA A 316 34.41 26.43 -2.49
C ALA A 316 35.80 26.42 -3.15
N SER A 317 36.83 26.64 -2.38
CA SER A 317 38.22 26.66 -2.86
C SER A 317 39.12 25.66 -2.13
N GLY A 318 40.25 25.32 -2.71
CA GLY A 318 41.32 24.53 -2.12
C GLY A 318 40.82 23.18 -1.56
N LYS A 319 41.13 22.91 -0.31
CA LYS A 319 40.80 21.66 0.39
C LYS A 319 39.30 21.36 0.43
N THR A 320 38.47 22.39 0.51
CA THR A 320 37.01 22.22 0.56
C THR A 320 36.48 21.69 -0.77
N ALA A 321 36.90 22.27 -1.90
CA ALA A 321 36.49 21.80 -3.23
C ALA A 321 36.97 20.38 -3.49
N LYS A 322 38.22 20.05 -3.12
CA LYS A 322 38.77 18.69 -3.22
C LYS A 322 37.96 17.67 -2.39
N SER A 323 37.57 18.03 -1.17
CA SER A 323 36.75 17.16 -0.31
C SER A 323 35.36 16.91 -0.89
N ILE A 324 34.74 17.94 -1.51
CA ILE A 324 33.43 17.77 -2.20
C ILE A 324 33.58 16.80 -3.37
N LEU A 325 34.64 16.94 -4.19
CA LEU A 325 34.90 16.03 -5.32
C LEU A 325 35.11 14.59 -4.87
N ILE A 326 35.90 14.37 -3.82
CA ILE A 326 36.15 13.05 -3.27
C ILE A 326 34.80 12.44 -2.78
N SER A 327 33.98 13.23 -2.11
CA SER A 327 32.67 12.77 -1.65
C SER A 327 31.74 12.41 -2.82
N CYS A 328 31.67 13.25 -3.85
CA CYS A 328 30.91 12.97 -5.07
C CYS A 328 31.43 11.70 -5.77
N GLY A 329 32.73 11.58 -5.97
CA GLY A 329 33.35 10.40 -6.61
C GLY A 329 33.06 9.12 -5.82
N SER A 330 33.16 9.15 -4.48
CA SER A 330 32.91 7.97 -3.66
C SER A 330 31.46 7.48 -3.75
N ARG A 331 30.48 8.37 -3.91
CA ARG A 331 29.08 7.99 -4.11
C ARG A 331 28.83 7.33 -5.48
N LEU A 332 29.60 7.69 -6.48
CA LEU A 332 29.49 7.15 -7.84
C LEU A 332 30.44 5.95 -8.09
N ALA A 333 31.27 5.58 -7.11
CA ALA A 333 32.20 4.45 -7.23
C ALA A 333 31.58 3.14 -7.74
N PRO A 334 30.32 2.76 -7.40
CA PRO A 334 29.70 1.59 -8.00
C PRO A 334 29.59 1.62 -9.52
N PHE A 335 29.52 2.80 -10.14
CA PHE A 335 29.45 2.97 -11.59
C PHE A 335 30.81 2.82 -12.30
N ASP A 336 31.90 2.61 -11.59
CA ASP A 336 33.21 2.28 -12.20
C ASP A 336 33.26 0.84 -12.70
N ILE A 337 32.27 0.00 -12.33
CA ILE A 337 32.17 -1.39 -12.78
C ILE A 337 31.74 -1.44 -14.25
N PRO A 338 32.56 -2.03 -15.15
CA PRO A 338 32.31 -1.97 -16.60
C PRO A 338 30.93 -2.50 -17.01
N GLN A 339 30.48 -3.61 -16.41
CA GLN A 339 29.16 -4.20 -16.71
C GLN A 339 28.00 -3.28 -16.27
N LEU A 340 28.16 -2.55 -15.16
CA LEU A 340 27.16 -1.58 -14.72
C LEU A 340 27.17 -0.36 -15.66
N ARG A 341 28.33 0.12 -16.07
CA ARG A 341 28.44 1.21 -17.06
C ARG A 341 27.73 0.86 -18.37
N GLU A 342 27.89 -0.40 -18.84
CA GLU A 342 27.22 -0.87 -20.05
C GLU A 342 25.69 -0.74 -19.93
N ILE A 343 25.09 -1.32 -18.88
CA ILE A 343 23.63 -1.31 -18.72
C ILE A 343 23.03 0.06 -18.36
N MET A 344 23.86 1.03 -17.97
CA MET A 344 23.43 2.41 -17.66
C MET A 344 23.62 3.38 -18.84
N SER A 345 24.06 2.92 -20.02
CA SER A 345 24.40 3.75 -21.18
C SER A 345 23.18 4.27 -21.95
N TYR A 346 22.13 3.48 -22.07
CA TYR A 346 20.86 3.86 -22.71
C TYR A 346 19.67 3.23 -21.96
N ASP A 347 18.43 3.50 -22.39
CA ASP A 347 17.24 3.02 -21.69
C ASP A 347 16.42 2.03 -22.51
N GLU A 348 16.03 0.92 -21.89
CA GLU A 348 15.10 -0.08 -22.41
C GLU A 348 13.89 -0.29 -21.49
N LEU A 349 13.93 0.23 -20.24
CA LEU A 349 12.87 -0.02 -19.26
C LEU A 349 11.59 0.76 -19.59
N GLU A 350 11.69 1.94 -20.23
CA GLU A 350 10.52 2.78 -20.57
C GLU A 350 9.57 2.95 -19.37
N LEU A 351 10.11 3.39 -18.22
CA LEU A 351 9.36 3.49 -16.95
C LEU A 351 8.14 4.41 -17.05
N ASP A 352 8.19 5.40 -17.95
CA ASP A 352 7.11 6.33 -18.24
C ASP A 352 5.90 5.68 -18.92
N ARG A 353 6.07 4.50 -19.58
CA ARG A 353 5.06 3.85 -20.41
C ARG A 353 4.41 2.62 -19.79
N ILE A 354 4.76 2.29 -18.54
CA ILE A 354 4.24 1.09 -17.85
C ILE A 354 2.70 1.10 -17.76
N GLY A 355 2.09 2.28 -17.65
CA GLY A 355 0.64 2.43 -17.56
C GLY A 355 -0.09 2.54 -18.92
N ASP A 356 0.63 2.70 -20.03
CA ASP A 356 0.04 2.87 -21.37
C ASP A 356 -0.36 1.53 -22.00
N ARG A 357 0.35 0.47 -21.67
CA ARG A 357 0.17 -0.88 -22.20
C ARG A 357 0.43 -1.92 -21.12
N LYS A 358 -0.04 -3.15 -21.32
CA LYS A 358 0.23 -4.25 -20.38
C LYS A 358 1.74 -4.52 -20.29
N THR A 359 2.36 -4.08 -19.22
CA THR A 359 3.79 -4.21 -18.97
C THR A 359 4.02 -4.89 -17.64
N ALA A 360 5.02 -5.75 -17.57
CA ALA A 360 5.50 -6.33 -16.32
C ALA A 360 7.01 -6.10 -16.20
N VAL A 361 7.40 -5.24 -15.29
CA VAL A 361 8.80 -4.92 -14.99
C VAL A 361 9.24 -5.69 -13.76
N PHE A 362 10.34 -6.41 -13.85
CA PHE A 362 10.93 -7.15 -12.75
C PHE A 362 12.28 -6.56 -12.38
N PHE A 363 12.42 -6.19 -11.11
CA PHE A 363 13.68 -5.79 -10.52
C PHE A 363 14.23 -6.95 -9.70
N THR A 364 15.20 -7.67 -10.27
CA THR A 364 15.91 -8.75 -9.57
C THR A 364 17.04 -8.15 -8.75
N ILE A 365 16.97 -8.30 -7.44
CA ILE A 365 17.92 -7.72 -6.48
C ILE A 365 18.57 -8.80 -5.64
N SER A 366 19.77 -8.54 -5.12
CA SER A 366 20.41 -9.41 -4.14
C SER A 366 19.76 -9.24 -2.77
N ASP A 367 19.52 -10.35 -2.09
CA ASP A 367 19.09 -10.38 -0.69
C ASP A 367 20.25 -10.31 0.32
N THR A 368 21.49 -10.51 -0.17
CA THR A 368 22.70 -10.55 0.67
C THR A 368 23.59 -9.31 0.52
N THR A 369 23.54 -8.65 -0.64
CA THR A 369 24.44 -7.53 -0.96
C THR A 369 23.64 -6.30 -1.40
N PRO A 370 23.54 -5.23 -0.60
CA PRO A 370 22.73 -4.05 -0.92
C PRO A 370 23.41 -3.06 -1.88
N THR A 371 24.62 -3.32 -2.34
CA THR A 371 25.50 -2.39 -3.06
C THR A 371 24.81 -1.66 -4.22
N TYR A 372 23.93 -2.34 -4.97
CA TYR A 372 23.25 -1.77 -6.14
C TYR A 372 21.78 -1.44 -5.91
N ASN A 373 21.27 -1.62 -4.68
CA ASN A 373 19.84 -1.44 -4.39
C ASN A 373 19.41 0.03 -4.52
N PHE A 374 20.35 0.98 -4.37
CA PHE A 374 20.09 2.40 -4.61
C PHE A 374 19.60 2.69 -6.04
N ILE A 375 20.00 1.88 -7.03
CA ILE A 375 19.54 2.01 -8.42
C ILE A 375 18.03 1.73 -8.52
N VAL A 376 17.54 0.74 -7.77
CA VAL A 376 16.10 0.44 -7.70
C VAL A 376 15.33 1.57 -7.03
N ALA A 377 15.89 2.17 -5.97
CA ALA A 377 15.30 3.35 -5.34
C ALA A 377 15.21 4.54 -6.31
N LEU A 378 16.25 4.77 -7.12
CA LEU A 378 16.24 5.77 -8.20
C LEU A 378 15.14 5.47 -9.22
N ALA A 379 15.08 4.24 -9.73
CA ALA A 379 14.08 3.82 -10.70
C ALA A 379 12.66 3.99 -10.15
N PHE A 380 12.42 3.66 -8.88
CA PHE A 380 11.10 3.82 -8.26
C PHE A 380 10.73 5.28 -8.03
N SER A 381 11.67 6.11 -7.58
CA SER A 381 11.45 7.55 -7.43
C SER A 381 11.05 8.19 -8.76
N GLN A 382 11.77 7.86 -9.84
CA GLN A 382 11.46 8.34 -11.19
C GLN A 382 10.12 7.78 -11.69
N MET A 383 9.93 6.47 -11.60
CA MET A 383 8.72 5.80 -12.07
C MET A 383 7.44 6.39 -11.46
N PHE A 384 7.38 6.58 -10.14
CA PHE A 384 6.18 7.15 -9.51
C PHE A 384 5.87 8.56 -10.00
N ASN A 385 6.89 9.40 -10.15
CA ASN A 385 6.72 10.75 -10.68
C ASN A 385 6.27 10.72 -12.15
N LEU A 386 6.93 9.92 -12.99
CA LEU A 386 6.61 9.78 -14.41
C LEU A 386 5.19 9.25 -14.64
N LEU A 387 4.77 8.23 -13.89
CA LEU A 387 3.41 7.69 -13.98
C LEU A 387 2.34 8.73 -13.58
N CYS A 388 2.63 9.54 -12.55
CA CYS A 388 1.74 10.64 -12.17
C CYS A 388 1.67 11.71 -13.27
N GLU A 389 2.81 12.16 -13.79
CA GLU A 389 2.88 13.15 -14.87
C GLU A 389 2.22 12.63 -16.16
N ARG A 390 2.44 11.35 -16.51
CA ARG A 390 1.82 10.71 -17.65
C ARG A 390 0.31 10.63 -17.52
N ALA A 391 -0.19 10.24 -16.35
CA ALA A 391 -1.61 10.23 -16.06
C ALA A 391 -2.23 11.63 -16.21
N ASP A 392 -1.60 12.65 -15.63
CA ASP A 392 -2.14 14.01 -15.60
C ASP A 392 -2.06 14.69 -16.98
N ASN A 393 -0.91 14.61 -17.66
CA ASN A 393 -0.63 15.38 -18.86
C ASN A 393 -1.09 14.69 -20.17
N VAL A 394 -1.12 13.34 -20.20
CA VAL A 394 -1.42 12.58 -21.41
C VAL A 394 -2.80 11.92 -21.36
N HIS A 395 -3.19 11.40 -20.18
CA HIS A 395 -4.38 10.56 -20.05
C HIS A 395 -5.53 11.21 -19.25
N GLY A 396 -5.50 12.53 -19.05
CA GLY A 396 -6.61 13.25 -18.39
C GLY A 396 -6.82 12.86 -16.92
N GLY A 397 -5.74 12.55 -16.21
CA GLY A 397 -5.71 12.26 -14.78
C GLY A 397 -5.72 10.77 -14.40
N ARG A 398 -5.70 9.84 -15.39
CA ARG A 398 -5.71 8.40 -15.12
C ARG A 398 -4.97 7.59 -16.17
N LEU A 399 -4.16 6.65 -15.76
CA LEU A 399 -3.53 5.70 -16.65
C LEU A 399 -4.56 4.73 -17.25
N PRO A 400 -4.40 4.34 -18.54
CA PRO A 400 -5.27 3.36 -19.21
C PRO A 400 -5.23 1.98 -18.54
N HIS A 401 -4.08 1.56 -18.08
CA HIS A 401 -3.89 0.33 -17.33
C HIS A 401 -3.49 0.65 -15.89
N HIS A 402 -4.16 0.03 -14.92
CA HIS A 402 -3.78 0.13 -13.52
C HIS A 402 -2.35 -0.41 -13.34
N VAL A 403 -1.48 0.34 -12.67
CA VAL A 403 -0.11 -0.09 -12.37
C VAL A 403 -0.03 -0.53 -10.93
N ARG A 404 0.33 -1.81 -10.73
CA ARG A 404 0.48 -2.39 -9.40
C ARG A 404 1.93 -2.66 -9.08
N VAL A 405 2.46 -1.93 -8.09
CA VAL A 405 3.84 -2.08 -7.63
C VAL A 405 3.85 -3.09 -6.49
N LEU A 406 4.47 -4.25 -6.73
CA LEU A 406 4.65 -5.34 -5.78
C LEU A 406 6.09 -5.28 -5.26
N TRP A 407 6.31 -4.59 -4.17
CA TRP A 407 7.64 -4.28 -3.66
C TRP A 407 8.04 -5.28 -2.58
N ASP A 408 8.50 -6.47 -3.01
CA ASP A 408 8.99 -7.49 -2.08
C ASP A 408 10.32 -7.05 -1.45
N GLU A 409 10.47 -7.33 -0.16
CA GLU A 409 11.60 -6.90 0.66
C GLU A 409 11.89 -5.38 0.58
N ALA A 410 10.85 -4.57 0.73
CA ALA A 410 10.92 -3.11 0.60
C ALA A 410 11.99 -2.46 1.50
N ALA A 411 12.37 -3.12 2.58
CA ALA A 411 13.44 -2.66 3.46
C ALA A 411 14.84 -2.71 2.82
N ASN A 412 15.04 -3.56 1.83
CA ASN A 412 16.37 -3.79 1.25
C ASN A 412 16.66 -2.94 0.00
N THR A 413 15.67 -2.24 -0.55
CA THR A 413 15.80 -1.52 -1.82
C THR A 413 16.14 -0.03 -1.68
N GLY A 414 16.38 0.45 -0.47
CA GLY A 414 16.66 1.86 -0.19
C GLY A 414 15.41 2.71 0.02
N GLN A 415 15.62 4.02 0.14
CA GLN A 415 14.59 5.00 0.44
C GLN A 415 14.11 5.71 -0.82
N VAL A 416 12.80 5.74 -1.05
CA VAL A 416 12.18 6.65 -2.04
C VAL A 416 11.81 7.95 -1.30
N PRO A 417 12.45 9.08 -1.60
CA PRO A 417 12.13 10.35 -0.95
C PRO A 417 10.68 10.75 -1.17
N SER A 418 10.05 11.31 -0.13
CA SER A 418 8.65 11.75 -0.15
C SER A 418 7.62 10.66 -0.49
N LEU A 419 7.93 9.39 -0.21
CA LEU A 419 7.01 8.27 -0.45
C LEU A 419 5.67 8.46 0.29
N GLU A 420 5.69 9.07 1.48
CA GLU A 420 4.48 9.39 2.26
C GLU A 420 3.50 10.30 1.51
N LYS A 421 4.01 11.19 0.67
CA LYS A 421 3.19 12.07 -0.19
C LYS A 421 2.69 11.31 -1.42
N LEU A 422 3.57 10.51 -2.04
CA LEU A 422 3.24 9.72 -3.21
C LEU A 422 2.11 8.74 -2.95
N VAL A 423 2.16 7.95 -1.89
CA VAL A 423 1.11 6.96 -1.58
C VAL A 423 -0.27 7.57 -1.37
N ALA A 424 -0.35 8.83 -0.96
CA ALA A 424 -1.61 9.54 -0.80
C ALA A 424 -2.26 9.91 -2.14
N VAL A 425 -1.46 10.17 -3.19
CA VAL A 425 -1.94 10.73 -4.46
C VAL A 425 -2.01 9.73 -5.62
N ILE A 426 -1.21 8.65 -5.60
CA ILE A 426 -1.10 7.68 -6.70
C ILE A 426 -2.41 6.95 -7.01
N ARG A 427 -3.28 6.74 -6.00
CA ARG A 427 -4.59 6.10 -6.17
C ARG A 427 -5.43 6.75 -7.26
N SER A 428 -5.46 8.09 -7.31
CA SER A 428 -6.29 8.83 -8.28
C SER A 428 -5.82 8.61 -9.73
N ARG A 429 -4.57 8.19 -9.92
CA ARG A 429 -3.89 7.99 -11.20
C ARG A 429 -3.79 6.53 -11.62
N GLU A 430 -4.57 5.65 -10.96
CA GLU A 430 -4.59 4.21 -11.20
C GLU A 430 -3.23 3.54 -10.91
N VAL A 431 -2.55 3.98 -9.85
CA VAL A 431 -1.34 3.33 -9.35
C VAL A 431 -1.58 2.84 -7.93
N SER A 432 -1.11 1.65 -7.59
CA SER A 432 -1.15 1.09 -6.23
C SER A 432 0.19 0.52 -5.81
N LEU A 433 0.48 0.63 -4.52
CA LEU A 433 1.72 0.19 -3.91
C LEU A 433 1.45 -0.92 -2.90
N CYS A 434 2.12 -2.04 -3.05
CA CYS A 434 2.09 -3.18 -2.13
C CYS A 434 3.48 -3.36 -1.53
N LEU A 435 3.61 -3.05 -0.25
CA LEU A 435 4.86 -3.14 0.50
C LEU A 435 4.92 -4.45 1.26
N PHE A 436 6.05 -5.14 1.16
CA PHE A 436 6.29 -6.37 1.90
C PHE A 436 7.42 -6.15 2.90
N TYR A 437 7.11 -6.40 4.16
CA TYR A 437 8.07 -6.32 5.26
C TYR A 437 8.14 -7.64 6.02
N GLN A 438 9.28 -7.91 6.64
CA GLN A 438 9.40 -9.04 7.57
C GLN A 438 8.81 -8.67 8.93
N GLN A 439 8.93 -7.40 9.32
CA GLN A 439 8.44 -6.85 10.57
C GLN A 439 8.09 -5.36 10.42
N TYR A 440 7.16 -4.88 11.24
CA TYR A 440 6.68 -3.50 11.22
C TYR A 440 7.80 -2.46 11.41
N ALA A 441 8.76 -2.78 12.28
CA ALA A 441 9.88 -1.91 12.61
C ALA A 441 10.77 -1.56 11.41
N GLN A 442 10.81 -2.39 10.36
CA GLN A 442 11.63 -2.12 9.17
C GLN A 442 11.19 -0.86 8.41
N CYS A 443 9.89 -0.65 8.26
CA CYS A 443 9.36 0.57 7.66
C CYS A 443 9.76 1.81 8.47
N LYS A 444 9.66 1.71 9.81
CA LYS A 444 10.02 2.80 10.72
C LYS A 444 11.52 3.11 10.71
N ALA A 445 12.37 2.10 10.53
CA ALA A 445 13.82 2.29 10.42
C ALA A 445 14.20 3.14 9.19
N ILE A 446 13.51 2.95 8.05
CA ILE A 446 13.80 3.66 6.79
C ILE A 446 13.14 5.05 6.76
N TYR A 447 11.84 5.11 7.08
CA TYR A 447 11.03 6.32 6.89
C TYR A 447 10.78 7.12 8.17
N LYS A 448 11.31 6.65 9.32
CA LYS A 448 11.18 7.31 10.64
C LYS A 448 9.70 7.65 10.91
N ASP A 449 9.39 8.90 11.24
CA ASP A 449 8.02 9.35 11.56
C ASP A 449 7.07 9.27 10.34
N ASN A 450 7.59 9.33 9.12
CA ASN A 450 6.78 9.21 7.90
C ASN A 450 6.23 7.78 7.69
N ALA A 451 6.78 6.78 8.37
CA ALA A 451 6.32 5.39 8.28
C ALA A 451 4.83 5.25 8.65
N GLU A 452 4.37 5.97 9.68
CA GLU A 452 2.96 5.94 10.09
C GLU A 452 2.04 6.52 9.01
N THR A 453 2.47 7.57 8.32
CA THR A 453 1.73 8.14 7.18
C THR A 453 1.67 7.17 6.01
N ILE A 454 2.79 6.51 5.68
CA ILE A 454 2.84 5.50 4.61
C ILE A 454 1.88 4.35 4.91
N LEU A 455 1.99 3.76 6.10
CA LEU A 455 1.18 2.61 6.51
C LEU A 455 -0.30 2.99 6.70
N GLY A 456 -0.59 4.20 7.18
CA GLY A 456 -1.95 4.74 7.29
C GLY A 456 -2.66 4.92 5.93
N ASN A 457 -1.91 4.99 4.82
CA ASN A 457 -2.44 5.01 3.46
C ASN A 457 -2.56 3.61 2.82
N MET A 458 -2.30 2.54 3.57
CA MET A 458 -2.53 1.16 3.13
C MET A 458 -3.91 0.70 3.61
N ASP A 459 -4.90 0.66 2.71
CA ASP A 459 -6.26 0.23 3.10
C ASP A 459 -6.32 -1.25 3.47
N SER A 460 -5.39 -2.06 2.96
CA SER A 460 -5.28 -3.48 3.27
C SER A 460 -3.96 -3.76 4.01
N VAL A 461 -4.04 -4.36 5.19
CA VAL A 461 -2.86 -4.83 5.93
C VAL A 461 -3.03 -6.31 6.24
N ILE A 462 -2.03 -7.11 5.84
CA ILE A 462 -2.08 -8.57 5.97
C ILE A 462 -0.90 -9.05 6.81
N PHE A 463 -1.18 -9.77 7.89
CA PHE A 463 -0.18 -10.44 8.71
C PHE A 463 -0.18 -11.93 8.43
N LEU A 464 0.95 -12.43 7.91
CA LEU A 464 1.15 -13.83 7.52
C LEU A 464 1.86 -14.67 8.60
N GLY A 465 2.09 -14.10 9.76
CA GLY A 465 2.78 -14.75 10.87
C GLY A 465 4.20 -14.25 11.09
N GLY A 466 4.63 -14.29 12.33
CA GLY A 466 5.94 -13.85 12.79
C GLY A 466 6.02 -13.88 14.31
N ARG A 467 7.21 -13.69 14.86
CA ARG A 467 7.45 -13.72 16.32
C ARG A 467 8.07 -12.43 16.86
N GLU A 468 8.24 -11.42 16.02
CA GLU A 468 8.83 -10.17 16.44
C GLU A 468 7.86 -9.41 17.36
N SER A 469 8.33 -9.09 18.55
CA SER A 469 7.49 -8.68 19.68
C SER A 469 6.80 -7.32 19.44
N SER A 470 7.45 -6.36 18.79
CA SER A 470 6.84 -5.05 18.50
C SER A 470 5.72 -5.16 17.46
N THR A 471 5.90 -5.97 16.42
CA THR A 471 4.87 -6.25 15.42
C THR A 471 3.66 -6.97 16.03
N ILE A 472 3.91 -8.01 16.83
CA ILE A 472 2.85 -8.77 17.50
C ILE A 472 2.04 -7.86 18.43
N LYS A 473 2.72 -7.02 19.22
CA LYS A 473 2.08 -6.08 20.13
C LYS A 473 1.21 -5.06 19.36
N GLU A 474 1.76 -4.49 18.29
CA GLU A 474 1.04 -3.55 17.44
C GLU A 474 -0.23 -4.17 16.85
N ILE A 475 -0.15 -5.40 16.36
CA ILE A 475 -1.30 -6.13 15.82
C ILE A 475 -2.33 -6.40 16.91
N SER A 476 -1.91 -6.93 18.06
CA SER A 476 -2.84 -7.29 19.14
C SER A 476 -3.58 -6.08 19.71
N GLU A 477 -2.85 -5.01 20.02
CA GLU A 477 -3.39 -3.87 20.76
C GLU A 477 -4.11 -2.86 19.83
N ASN A 478 -3.51 -2.55 18.65
CA ASN A 478 -3.99 -1.47 17.81
C ASN A 478 -4.84 -1.95 16.62
N TRP A 479 -4.53 -3.12 16.04
CA TRP A 479 -5.29 -3.60 14.88
C TRP A 479 -6.49 -4.42 15.27
N LEU A 480 -6.33 -5.35 16.22
CA LEU A 480 -7.39 -6.26 16.63
C LEU A 480 -8.30 -5.62 17.68
N GLY A 481 -7.71 -4.86 18.61
CA GLY A 481 -8.47 -4.22 19.67
C GLY A 481 -9.02 -5.20 20.70
N LYS A 482 -9.89 -4.68 21.60
CA LYS A 482 -10.45 -5.45 22.71
C LYS A 482 -11.91 -5.77 22.47
N ALA A 483 -12.31 -6.98 22.89
CA ALA A 483 -13.69 -7.42 23.00
C ALA A 483 -14.07 -7.57 24.48
N THR A 484 -15.34 -7.34 24.79
CA THR A 484 -15.88 -7.60 26.13
C THR A 484 -16.11 -9.10 26.29
N ILE A 485 -15.52 -9.71 27.31
CA ILE A 485 -15.77 -11.10 27.70
C ILE A 485 -16.49 -11.13 29.03
N SER A 486 -17.42 -12.09 29.22
CA SER A 486 -18.09 -12.34 30.47
C SER A 486 -17.46 -13.55 31.15
N MET A 487 -16.89 -13.35 32.34
CA MET A 487 -16.43 -14.43 33.21
C MET A 487 -17.53 -14.73 34.25
N GLN A 488 -18.00 -15.96 34.30
CA GLN A 488 -18.88 -16.44 35.34
C GLN A 488 -18.06 -17.23 36.35
N THR A 489 -18.10 -16.80 37.62
CA THR A 489 -17.50 -17.54 38.72
C THR A 489 -18.65 -18.14 39.55
N GLU A 490 -18.70 -19.46 39.59
CA GLU A 490 -19.66 -20.21 40.40
C GLU A 490 -19.00 -20.62 41.72
N GLY A 491 -19.50 -20.09 42.83
CA GLY A 491 -19.14 -20.51 44.19
C GLY A 491 -20.20 -21.44 44.78
N ARG A 492 -19.88 -22.71 45.01
CA ARG A 492 -20.70 -23.63 45.80
C ARG A 492 -20.12 -23.76 47.19
N SER A 493 -20.87 -23.34 48.20
CA SER A 493 -20.55 -23.65 49.61
C SER A 493 -21.35 -24.87 50.03
N ARG A 494 -20.67 -25.97 50.47
CA ARG A 494 -21.27 -27.15 51.08
C ARG A 494 -21.23 -26.96 52.60
N GLY A 495 -22.31 -26.46 53.16
CA GLY A 495 -22.57 -26.37 54.61
C GLY A 495 -24.02 -26.73 54.91
N GLN A 496 -24.48 -26.62 56.19
CA GLN A 496 -25.87 -26.92 56.58
C GLN A 496 -26.93 -26.08 55.83
N SER A 497 -26.54 -25.06 55.10
CA SER A 497 -27.34 -24.37 54.07
C SER A 497 -26.52 -24.27 52.76
N GLU A 498 -26.98 -24.95 51.71
CA GLU A 498 -26.39 -24.81 50.38
C GLU A 498 -26.61 -23.39 49.87
N SER A 499 -25.53 -22.63 49.65
CA SER A 499 -25.61 -21.32 49.03
C SER A 499 -24.92 -21.38 47.68
N TYR A 500 -25.63 -21.01 46.63
CA TYR A 500 -25.16 -20.88 45.27
C TYR A 500 -24.96 -19.39 44.98
N ASN A 501 -23.70 -18.99 44.73
CA ASN A 501 -23.39 -17.61 44.36
C ASN A 501 -22.81 -17.59 42.96
N GLN A 502 -23.48 -16.93 42.03
CA GLN A 502 -23.05 -16.74 40.67
C GLN A 502 -22.64 -15.28 40.51
N ASN A 503 -21.33 -15.04 40.35
CA ASN A 503 -20.80 -13.72 40.10
C ASN A 503 -20.37 -13.61 38.65
N THR A 504 -20.95 -12.65 37.90
CA THR A 504 -20.58 -12.37 36.50
C THR A 504 -19.73 -11.11 36.44
N GLN A 505 -18.47 -11.25 36.09
CA GLN A 505 -17.56 -10.13 35.83
C GLN A 505 -17.40 -9.95 34.33
N ARG A 506 -17.38 -8.70 33.89
CA ARG A 506 -17.06 -8.32 32.51
C ARG A 506 -15.66 -7.75 32.44
N LEU A 507 -14.87 -8.22 31.51
CA LEU A 507 -13.48 -7.83 31.31
C LEU A 507 -13.24 -7.55 29.82
N GLY A 508 -12.30 -6.66 29.54
CA GLY A 508 -11.80 -6.44 28.17
C GLY A 508 -10.65 -7.41 27.88
N ARG A 509 -10.76 -8.17 26.79
CA ARG A 509 -9.67 -9.01 26.29
C ARG A 509 -9.39 -8.67 24.84
N GLU A 510 -8.12 -8.65 24.44
CA GLU A 510 -7.73 -8.56 23.03
C GLU A 510 -8.37 -9.73 22.25
N LEU A 511 -8.82 -9.46 21.02
CA LEU A 511 -9.38 -10.50 20.12
C LEU A 511 -8.41 -11.66 19.95
N MET A 512 -7.11 -11.36 19.90
CA MET A 512 -6.00 -12.30 19.94
C MET A 512 -4.88 -11.70 20.75
N THR A 513 -4.44 -12.41 21.77
CA THR A 513 -3.32 -11.98 22.62
C THR A 513 -1.98 -12.09 21.87
N PRO A 514 -0.93 -11.39 22.29
CA PRO A 514 0.40 -11.53 21.70
C PRO A 514 0.90 -12.98 21.66
N SER A 515 0.61 -13.78 22.68
CA SER A 515 1.01 -15.19 22.73
C SER A 515 0.27 -16.04 21.70
N GLU A 516 -1.02 -15.80 21.49
CA GLU A 516 -1.84 -16.48 20.47
C GLU A 516 -1.37 -16.10 19.05
N LEU A 517 -0.98 -14.84 18.83
CA LEU A 517 -0.41 -14.38 17.57
C LEU A 517 0.95 -15.06 17.28
N ALA A 518 1.81 -15.18 18.30
CA ALA A 518 3.11 -15.83 18.16
C ALA A 518 3.02 -17.33 17.82
N THR A 519 1.90 -17.96 18.19
CA THR A 519 1.63 -19.39 17.97
C THR A 519 0.59 -19.64 16.88
N MET A 520 0.24 -18.61 16.08
CA MET A 520 -0.72 -18.72 14.99
C MET A 520 -0.31 -19.82 13.99
N PRO A 521 -1.21 -20.72 13.59
CA PRO A 521 -0.92 -21.77 12.61
C PRO A 521 -0.38 -21.21 11.30
N GLY A 522 0.57 -21.93 10.68
CA GLY A 522 1.28 -21.47 9.49
C GLY A 522 0.42 -21.26 8.24
N ASP A 523 -0.78 -21.85 8.19
CA ASP A 523 -1.76 -21.69 7.12
C ASP A 523 -2.71 -20.50 7.34
N LYS A 524 -2.67 -19.88 8.52
CA LYS A 524 -3.54 -18.76 8.90
C LYS A 524 -2.88 -17.40 8.67
N CYS A 525 -3.74 -16.40 8.52
CA CYS A 525 -3.36 -15.01 8.40
C CYS A 525 -4.42 -14.09 9.01
N ILE A 526 -4.03 -12.86 9.29
CA ILE A 526 -4.93 -11.81 9.74
C ILE A 526 -4.98 -10.73 8.67
N LEU A 527 -6.18 -10.36 8.27
CA LEU A 527 -6.42 -9.25 7.36
C LEU A 527 -7.12 -8.13 8.12
N GLN A 528 -6.58 -6.93 8.01
CA GLN A 528 -7.27 -5.70 8.36
C GLN A 528 -7.57 -4.93 7.07
N LEU A 529 -8.83 -4.62 6.83
CA LEU A 529 -9.28 -3.75 5.75
C LEU A 529 -9.90 -2.50 6.36
N ARG A 530 -9.48 -1.34 5.91
CA ARG A 530 -9.93 -0.05 6.46
C ARG A 530 -11.46 0.02 6.58
N GLY A 531 -11.94 0.33 7.80
CA GLY A 531 -13.36 0.48 8.11
C GLY A 531 -14.14 -0.82 8.24
N LEU A 532 -13.47 -1.98 8.28
CA LEU A 532 -14.07 -3.27 8.58
C LEU A 532 -13.44 -3.89 9.84
N PRO A 533 -14.15 -4.79 10.53
CA PRO A 533 -13.55 -5.64 11.54
C PRO A 533 -12.41 -6.48 10.94
N PRO A 534 -11.37 -6.81 11.71
CA PRO A 534 -10.30 -7.67 11.24
C PRO A 534 -10.82 -9.09 10.93
N PHE A 535 -10.19 -9.75 9.96
CA PHE A 535 -10.53 -11.11 9.55
C PHE A 535 -9.43 -12.07 9.97
N PHE A 536 -9.80 -13.17 10.62
CA PHE A 536 -8.94 -14.32 10.86
C PHE A 536 -9.21 -15.36 9.79
N SER A 537 -8.32 -15.46 8.81
CA SER A 537 -8.55 -16.23 7.60
C SER A 537 -7.41 -17.21 7.31
N SER A 538 -7.58 -18.03 6.28
CA SER A 538 -6.50 -18.87 5.75
C SER A 538 -5.76 -18.16 4.63
N LYS A 539 -4.47 -18.45 4.48
CA LYS A 539 -3.67 -17.99 3.35
C LYS A 539 -4.23 -18.55 2.05
N TYR A 540 -4.13 -17.79 0.96
CA TYR A 540 -4.59 -18.25 -0.35
C TYR A 540 -3.64 -19.34 -0.89
N ASP A 541 -4.19 -20.51 -1.18
CA ASP A 541 -3.39 -21.58 -1.80
C ASP A 541 -3.23 -21.32 -3.31
N LEU A 542 -2.00 -21.12 -3.75
CA LEU A 542 -1.66 -20.87 -5.15
C LEU A 542 -2.23 -21.93 -6.09
N LYS A 543 -2.30 -23.19 -5.66
CA LYS A 543 -2.84 -24.30 -6.47
C LYS A 543 -4.34 -24.16 -6.78
N GLN A 544 -5.07 -23.39 -5.99
CA GLN A 544 -6.50 -23.12 -6.21
C GLN A 544 -6.73 -22.00 -7.25
N HIS A 545 -5.66 -21.29 -7.67
CA HIS A 545 -5.80 -20.23 -8.66
C HIS A 545 -6.13 -20.82 -10.05
N PRO A 546 -7.14 -20.29 -10.78
CA PRO A 546 -7.51 -20.79 -12.11
C PRO A 546 -6.35 -20.86 -13.11
N ASN A 547 -5.41 -19.90 -12.98
CA ASN A 547 -4.23 -19.81 -13.85
C ASN A 547 -2.99 -20.57 -13.31
N TYR A 548 -3.11 -21.31 -12.20
CA TYR A 548 -1.99 -22.08 -11.63
C TYR A 548 -1.36 -23.03 -12.66
N LYS A 549 -2.18 -23.66 -13.48
CA LYS A 549 -1.74 -24.59 -14.56
C LYS A 549 -0.75 -24.00 -15.55
N TYR A 550 -0.64 -22.67 -15.60
CA TYR A 550 0.29 -21.95 -16.47
C TYR A 550 1.58 -21.51 -15.75
N THR A 551 1.78 -21.88 -14.51
CA THR A 551 3.01 -21.60 -13.76
C THR A 551 4.07 -22.67 -14.02
N ALA A 552 5.34 -22.31 -13.86
CA ALA A 552 6.42 -23.27 -13.93
C ALA A 552 6.36 -24.35 -12.82
N GLU A 553 5.73 -24.04 -11.68
CA GLU A 553 5.50 -25.01 -10.60
C GLU A 553 4.54 -26.12 -11.05
N ALA A 554 3.53 -25.80 -11.85
CA ALA A 554 2.58 -26.79 -12.36
C ALA A 554 3.19 -27.66 -13.47
N ASP A 555 3.94 -27.06 -14.40
CA ASP A 555 4.66 -27.74 -15.47
C ASP A 555 5.89 -26.93 -15.88
N LYS A 556 7.07 -27.35 -15.37
CA LYS A 556 8.32 -26.64 -15.61
C LYS A 556 8.72 -26.67 -17.09
N LYS A 557 8.48 -27.75 -17.79
CA LYS A 557 8.92 -27.91 -19.20
C LYS A 557 8.15 -26.93 -20.12
N LYS A 558 6.85 -26.73 -19.87
CA LYS A 558 5.99 -25.89 -20.70
C LYS A 558 5.93 -24.43 -20.28
N ASN A 559 6.14 -24.16 -19.00
CA ASN A 559 5.77 -22.87 -18.42
C ASN A 559 6.95 -22.12 -17.79
N ALA A 560 8.16 -22.69 -17.76
CA ALA A 560 9.32 -21.95 -17.26
C ALA A 560 9.67 -20.79 -18.19
N PHE A 561 9.92 -19.62 -17.60
CA PHE A 561 10.41 -18.48 -18.33
C PHE A 561 11.94 -18.47 -18.31
N TYR A 562 12.56 -18.36 -19.47
CA TYR A 562 14.01 -18.34 -19.63
C TYR A 562 14.47 -16.94 -20.00
N LEU A 563 15.03 -16.21 -19.03
CA LEU A 563 15.48 -14.85 -19.20
C LEU A 563 16.54 -14.70 -20.29
N ASP A 564 17.46 -15.66 -20.40
CA ASP A 564 18.52 -15.65 -21.42
C ASP A 564 17.96 -15.57 -22.85
N LYS A 565 16.85 -16.26 -23.13
CA LYS A 565 16.19 -16.19 -24.44
C LYS A 565 15.65 -14.77 -24.73
N LEU A 566 15.09 -14.10 -23.72
CA LEU A 566 14.59 -12.73 -23.87
C LEU A 566 15.71 -11.74 -24.17
N ILE A 567 16.82 -11.82 -23.42
CA ILE A 567 17.98 -10.92 -23.58
C ILE A 567 18.68 -11.17 -24.91
N ASN A 568 18.94 -12.43 -25.26
CA ASN A 568 19.61 -12.78 -26.52
C ASN A 568 18.78 -12.37 -27.76
N ARG A 569 17.45 -12.50 -27.69
CA ARG A 569 16.56 -12.04 -28.79
C ARG A 569 16.67 -10.53 -29.00
N ARG A 570 16.84 -9.75 -27.95
CA ARG A 570 16.98 -8.27 -28.04
C ARG A 570 18.36 -7.86 -28.52
N ARG A 571 19.40 -8.60 -28.20
CA ARG A 571 20.78 -8.33 -28.66
C ARG A 571 21.01 -8.69 -30.13
N ARG A 572 20.07 -9.40 -30.76
CA ARG A 572 20.10 -9.68 -32.20
C ARG A 572 19.17 -8.67 -32.89
N PRO A 573 19.70 -7.66 -33.61
CA PRO A 573 18.87 -6.79 -34.42
C PRO A 573 18.13 -7.64 -35.45
N GLY A 574 16.81 -7.41 -35.59
CA GLY A 574 16.04 -8.06 -36.65
C GLY A 574 16.57 -7.64 -38.01
N LEU A 575 16.56 -8.55 -38.97
CA LEU A 575 17.01 -8.32 -40.37
C LEU A 575 16.30 -7.14 -41.09
N ASN A 576 15.26 -6.57 -40.48
CA ASN A 576 14.49 -5.42 -41.00
C ASN A 576 14.96 -4.05 -40.51
N GLU A 577 15.88 -3.97 -39.55
CA GLU A 577 16.56 -2.72 -39.24
C GLU A 577 17.74 -2.62 -40.19
N ALA A 578 17.79 -1.52 -40.95
CA ALA A 578 18.84 -1.26 -41.92
C ALA A 578 20.25 -1.43 -41.29
N CYS A 579 20.76 -2.65 -41.35
CA CYS A 579 22.15 -2.91 -41.08
C CYS A 579 22.91 -2.36 -42.26
N GLU A 580 23.78 -1.38 -42.06
CA GLU A 580 24.79 -1.03 -43.05
C GLU A 580 25.65 -2.28 -43.26
N VAL A 581 25.50 -2.90 -44.41
CA VAL A 581 26.31 -4.05 -44.82
C VAL A 581 27.65 -3.47 -45.26
N TYR A 582 28.67 -3.59 -44.42
CA TYR A 582 30.03 -3.33 -44.84
C TYR A 582 30.53 -4.54 -45.60
N GLU A 583 30.79 -4.40 -46.90
CA GLU A 583 31.57 -5.39 -47.65
C GLU A 583 32.99 -5.40 -47.11
N VAL A 584 33.30 -6.42 -46.33
CA VAL A 584 34.69 -6.67 -45.91
C VAL A 584 35.42 -7.29 -47.11
N ASP A 585 36.44 -6.62 -47.59
CA ASP A 585 37.31 -7.15 -48.66
C ASP A 585 38.03 -8.39 -48.14
N VAL A 586 37.62 -9.55 -48.64
CA VAL A 586 38.07 -10.88 -48.21
C VAL A 586 39.50 -11.14 -48.60
N SER A 587 40.15 -10.23 -49.32
CA SER A 587 41.58 -10.35 -49.72
C SER A 587 42.57 -10.23 -48.56
N ASP A 588 42.20 -9.61 -47.42
CA ASP A 588 43.05 -9.39 -46.26
C ASP A 588 42.79 -10.39 -45.09
N THR A 589 41.77 -11.22 -45.16
CA THR A 589 41.51 -12.26 -44.19
C THR A 589 41.71 -13.61 -44.85
N GLY A 590 42.61 -14.45 -44.32
CA GLY A 590 42.85 -15.78 -44.83
C GLY A 590 41.52 -16.58 -44.95
N PRO A 591 41.51 -17.73 -45.65
CA PRO A 591 40.27 -18.41 -46.04
C PRO A 591 39.41 -18.74 -44.79
N VAL A 592 38.33 -17.98 -44.63
CA VAL A 592 37.29 -18.29 -43.68
C VAL A 592 36.57 -19.53 -44.22
N SER A 593 36.54 -20.61 -43.49
CA SER A 593 35.76 -21.81 -43.83
C SER A 593 34.29 -21.43 -43.98
N LYS A 594 33.72 -21.66 -45.14
CA LYS A 594 32.34 -21.26 -45.49
C LYS A 594 31.24 -21.95 -44.71
N ASP A 595 31.57 -22.87 -43.78
CA ASP A 595 30.59 -23.81 -43.26
C ASP A 595 30.22 -23.62 -41.76
N GLU A 596 30.82 -22.65 -41.03
CA GLU A 596 30.54 -22.57 -39.58
C GLU A 596 29.74 -21.31 -39.11
N ASP A 597 29.51 -20.31 -39.95
CA ASP A 597 28.89 -19.07 -39.49
C ASP A 597 27.57 -18.65 -40.18
N ILE A 598 26.98 -19.51 -40.98
CA ILE A 598 25.63 -19.28 -41.50
C ILE A 598 24.63 -19.87 -40.49
N LEU A 599 24.25 -19.06 -39.53
CA LEU A 599 23.03 -19.33 -38.77
C LEU A 599 21.84 -19.44 -39.74
N ASN A 600 21.25 -20.64 -39.80
CA ASN A 600 20.08 -20.90 -40.61
C ASN A 600 18.92 -20.11 -40.01
N TYR A 601 18.55 -18.98 -40.64
CA TYR A 601 17.50 -18.05 -40.18
C TYR A 601 16.10 -18.67 -40.27
N ASP A 602 15.94 -19.78 -41.02
CA ASP A 602 14.64 -20.45 -41.15
C ASP A 602 14.19 -21.14 -39.83
N ASP A 603 15.11 -21.41 -38.89
CA ASP A 603 14.79 -21.96 -37.57
C ASP A 603 14.39 -20.91 -36.52
N VAL A 604 14.52 -19.62 -36.85
CA VAL A 604 14.26 -18.48 -35.90
C VAL A 604 12.82 -18.01 -35.99
N ASP A 605 12.14 -18.23 -37.10
CA ASP A 605 10.75 -17.78 -37.34
C ASP A 605 9.69 -18.85 -37.10
N ASP A 606 10.07 -20.03 -36.59
CA ASP A 606 9.10 -21.05 -36.19
C ASP A 606 8.41 -20.64 -34.89
N PRO A 607 7.12 -20.28 -34.93
CA PRO A 607 6.37 -19.91 -33.74
C PRO A 607 6.27 -21.04 -32.72
N ASP A 608 6.48 -22.28 -33.14
CA ASP A 608 6.42 -23.49 -32.29
C ASP A 608 7.76 -23.80 -31.59
N ALA A 609 8.86 -23.17 -32.00
CA ALA A 609 10.17 -23.37 -31.34
C ALA A 609 10.28 -22.70 -29.98
N TYR A 610 9.28 -21.91 -29.58
CA TYR A 610 9.22 -21.16 -28.32
C TYR A 610 8.07 -21.58 -27.39
N VAL A 611 7.46 -22.76 -27.65
CA VAL A 611 6.44 -23.34 -26.75
C VAL A 611 7.05 -24.24 -25.68
#